data_76407ff248658a1484c088cc424b3a0c
#
_entry.id   76407ff248658a1484c088cc424b3a0c
#
_cell.length_a   1.000
_cell.length_b   1.000
_cell.length_c   1.000
_cell.angle_alpha   90.00
_cell.angle_beta   90.00
_cell.angle_gamma   90.00
#
_symmetry.space_group_name_H-M   'P 1'
#
loop_
_entity.id
_entity.type
_entity.pdbx_description
1 polymer ?
#
loop_
_entity_poly.entity_id
_entity_poly.type
_entity_poly.pdbx_seq_one_letter_code
_entity_poly.pdbx_strand_id
1 'polypeptide(L)'
;MNLHFATTNPNKLRELSELLEFKLESFPLDLQEIQTTDLQELVKNKLQQAYEHIQAPVIVEDTSLYFKAWNELPGPLVKWFLENLGLAGMVSALYGFDDKSAHAVCCLGFTNDGESMHLFEGKVKGSIVEGRGSINFGWDAIFQPAGHQQTFGEMTTEEKHRLSTRGEAATKFKHFLTRKAKQT
;
A
#
# COMPACT_ATOMS: atom_id res chain seq x y z
N MET A 1 22.01 8.61 3.79
CA MET A 1 20.89 9.48 3.34
C MET A 1 19.80 9.35 4.37
N ASN A 2 19.41 10.45 5.02
CA ASN A 2 18.23 10.44 5.88
C ASN A 2 17.00 10.42 4.98
N LEU A 3 16.18 9.38 5.10
CA LEU A 3 14.98 9.21 4.30
C LEU A 3 13.76 9.29 5.22
N HIS A 4 12.91 10.29 4.96
CA HIS A 4 11.68 10.50 5.70
C HIS A 4 10.54 9.67 5.12
N PHE A 5 9.69 9.13 5.99
CA PHE A 5 8.43 8.52 5.58
C PHE A 5 7.26 9.32 6.15
N ALA A 6 6.56 10.02 5.26
CA ALA A 6 5.38 10.79 5.63
C ALA A 6 4.17 9.86 5.77
N THR A 7 3.90 9.45 6.99
CA THR A 7 2.77 8.58 7.34
C THR A 7 2.37 8.76 8.80
N THR A 8 1.07 8.75 9.07
CA THR A 8 0.51 8.65 10.42
C THR A 8 0.28 7.21 10.85
N ASN A 9 0.50 6.22 9.96
CA ASN A 9 0.24 4.80 10.23
C ASN A 9 1.51 4.09 10.72
N PRO A 10 1.59 3.74 12.03
CA PRO A 10 2.78 3.10 12.61
C PRO A 10 3.05 1.70 12.04
N ASN A 11 2.00 0.98 11.60
CA ASN A 11 2.19 -0.33 11.00
C ASN A 11 2.87 -0.24 9.63
N LYS A 12 2.49 0.76 8.80
CA LYS A 12 3.17 1.02 7.53
C LYS A 12 4.64 1.37 7.75
N LEU A 13 4.94 2.22 8.72
CA LEU A 13 6.32 2.61 9.05
C LEU A 13 7.16 1.38 9.46
N ARG A 14 6.62 0.54 10.36
CA ARG A 14 7.31 -0.67 10.81
C ARG A 14 7.57 -1.63 9.65
N GLU A 15 6.54 -2.03 8.91
CA GLU A 15 6.67 -2.97 7.79
C GLU A 15 7.64 -2.47 6.73
N LEU A 16 7.57 -1.19 6.36
CA LEU A 16 8.46 -0.66 5.33
C LEU A 16 9.91 -0.56 5.80
N SER A 17 10.15 -0.21 7.07
CA SER A 17 11.50 -0.19 7.66
C SER A 17 12.13 -1.59 7.68
N GLU A 18 11.35 -2.62 8.04
CA GLU A 18 11.78 -4.03 8.01
C GLU A 18 12.11 -4.47 6.58
N LEU A 19 11.25 -4.17 5.61
CA LEU A 19 11.45 -4.52 4.20
C LEU A 19 12.66 -3.84 3.58
N LEU A 20 12.91 -2.58 3.92
CA LEU A 20 14.04 -1.82 3.38
C LEU A 20 15.35 -2.13 4.10
N GLU A 21 15.32 -2.77 5.28
CA GLU A 21 16.47 -3.10 6.11
C GLU A 21 17.27 -1.88 6.58
N PHE A 22 16.63 -0.72 6.65
CA PHE A 22 17.18 0.46 7.27
C PHE A 22 16.10 1.29 7.95
N LYS A 23 16.52 2.11 8.92
CA LYS A 23 15.59 2.95 9.69
C LYS A 23 15.12 4.13 8.84
N LEU A 24 13.79 4.23 8.69
CA LEU A 24 13.13 5.40 8.14
C LEU A 24 12.90 6.42 9.26
N GLU A 25 13.07 7.70 8.95
CA GLU A 25 12.65 8.77 9.84
C GLU A 25 11.14 8.99 9.68
N SER A 26 10.40 8.76 10.77
CA SER A 26 8.97 9.00 10.78
C SER A 26 8.67 10.49 10.73
N PHE A 27 7.81 10.88 9.81
CA PHE A 27 7.26 12.23 9.75
C PHE A 27 5.73 12.14 9.69
N PRO A 28 5.03 12.24 10.85
CA PRO A 28 3.59 12.08 10.90
C PRO A 28 2.89 13.33 10.35
N LEU A 29 2.69 13.36 9.04
CA LEU A 29 1.89 14.37 8.34
C LEU A 29 0.49 13.83 8.06
N ASP A 30 -0.51 14.63 8.36
CA ASP A 30 -1.87 14.43 7.91
C ASP A 30 -2.01 15.05 6.50
N LEU A 31 -1.64 14.25 5.50
CA LEU A 31 -1.69 14.67 4.10
C LEU A 31 -3.13 14.63 3.60
N GLN A 32 -3.52 15.65 2.86
CA GLN A 32 -4.83 15.65 2.20
C GLN A 32 -4.87 14.60 1.10
N GLU A 33 -5.88 13.74 1.14
CA GLU A 33 -6.10 12.69 0.14
C GLU A 33 -7.15 13.16 -0.87
N ILE A 34 -6.72 13.43 -2.10
CA ILE A 34 -7.63 13.75 -3.19
C ILE A 34 -8.54 12.55 -3.49
N GLN A 35 -9.78 12.83 -3.87
CA GLN A 35 -10.75 11.78 -4.23
C GLN A 35 -10.55 11.40 -5.69
N THR A 36 -9.83 10.33 -5.92
CA THR A 36 -9.53 9.80 -7.26
C THR A 36 -9.52 8.27 -7.26
N THR A 37 -9.76 7.66 -8.41
CA THR A 37 -9.58 6.22 -8.64
C THR A 37 -8.20 5.89 -9.20
N ASP A 38 -7.38 6.89 -9.50
CA ASP A 38 -5.99 6.73 -9.95
C ASP A 38 -5.04 6.76 -8.75
N LEU A 39 -4.48 5.59 -8.42
CA LEU A 39 -3.53 5.44 -7.31
C LEU A 39 -2.24 6.23 -7.52
N GLN A 40 -1.75 6.33 -8.76
CA GLN A 40 -0.53 7.08 -9.03
C GLN A 40 -0.73 8.58 -8.87
N GLU A 41 -1.90 9.10 -9.30
CA GLU A 41 -2.28 10.48 -9.10
C GLU A 41 -2.35 10.81 -7.60
N LEU A 42 -3.03 9.96 -6.81
CA LEU A 42 -3.10 10.11 -5.35
C LEU A 42 -1.72 10.16 -4.71
N VAL A 43 -0.84 9.21 -5.05
CA VAL A 43 0.51 9.12 -4.48
C VAL A 43 1.39 10.31 -4.89
N LYS A 44 1.31 10.77 -6.13
CA LYS A 44 2.03 11.98 -6.58
C LYS A 44 1.58 13.22 -5.81
N ASN A 45 0.26 13.39 -5.61
CA ASN A 45 -0.28 14.50 -4.85
C ASN A 45 0.19 14.48 -3.38
N LYS A 46 0.13 13.32 -2.74
CA LYS A 46 0.67 13.13 -1.38
C LYS A 46 2.17 13.40 -1.31
N LEU A 47 2.93 12.96 -2.31
CA LEU A 47 4.38 13.15 -2.37
C LEU A 47 4.77 14.62 -2.50
N GLN A 48 4.04 15.38 -3.33
CA GLN A 48 4.22 16.82 -3.47
C GLN A 48 3.99 17.53 -2.14
N GLN A 49 2.86 17.26 -1.47
CA GLN A 49 2.55 17.84 -0.18
C GLN A 49 3.63 17.51 0.88
N ALA A 50 4.05 16.23 0.93
CA ALA A 50 5.07 15.79 1.88
C ALA A 50 6.39 16.53 1.67
N TYR A 51 6.83 16.68 0.41
CA TYR A 51 8.06 17.39 0.10
C TYR A 51 7.99 18.88 0.43
N GLU A 52 6.87 19.54 0.17
CA GLU A 52 6.66 20.95 0.53
C GLU A 52 6.83 21.22 2.03
N HIS A 53 6.47 20.25 2.89
CA HIS A 53 6.63 20.36 4.33
C HIS A 53 8.03 19.98 4.83
N ILE A 54 8.64 18.95 4.23
CA ILE A 54 9.88 18.35 4.74
C ILE A 54 11.13 18.95 4.11
N GLN A 55 11.08 19.34 2.84
CA GLN A 55 12.19 19.89 2.04
C GLN A 55 13.46 19.00 2.09
N ALA A 56 13.25 17.67 2.12
CA ALA A 56 14.30 16.65 2.19
C ALA A 56 13.82 15.36 1.50
N PRO A 57 14.71 14.38 1.23
CA PRO A 57 14.31 13.10 0.65
C PRO A 57 13.15 12.44 1.40
N VAL A 58 12.06 12.21 0.72
CA VAL A 58 10.81 11.72 1.32
C VAL A 58 10.16 10.63 0.50
N ILE A 59 9.54 9.69 1.18
CA ILE A 59 8.63 8.71 0.63
C ILE A 59 7.22 8.89 1.21
N VAL A 60 6.25 8.54 0.39
CA VAL A 60 4.85 8.33 0.77
C VAL A 60 4.40 6.97 0.27
N GLU A 61 3.31 6.46 0.79
CA GLU A 61 2.73 5.19 0.35
C GLU A 61 1.22 5.25 0.39
N ASP A 62 0.61 4.64 -0.61
CA ASP A 62 -0.79 4.27 -0.53
C ASP A 62 -1.05 2.84 -1.02
N THR A 63 -2.11 2.22 -0.49
CA THR A 63 -2.46 0.83 -0.79
C THR A 63 -3.93 0.74 -1.14
N SER A 64 -4.21 0.15 -2.29
CA SER A 64 -5.54 0.05 -2.88
C SER A 64 -5.97 -1.39 -3.03
N LEU A 65 -7.27 -1.64 -2.98
CA LEU A 65 -7.89 -2.93 -3.18
C LEU A 65 -8.98 -2.83 -4.26
N TYR A 66 -8.85 -3.64 -5.30
CA TYR A 66 -9.69 -3.59 -6.48
C TYR A 66 -10.51 -4.87 -6.62
N PHE A 67 -11.84 -4.75 -6.72
CA PHE A 67 -12.75 -5.87 -6.94
C PHE A 67 -13.15 -5.89 -8.41
N LYS A 68 -12.93 -7.01 -9.06
CA LYS A 68 -13.29 -7.15 -10.47
C LYS A 68 -14.80 -7.04 -10.68
N ALA A 69 -15.57 -7.61 -9.78
CA ALA A 69 -17.04 -7.53 -9.79
C ALA A 69 -17.58 -6.08 -9.73
N TRP A 70 -16.82 -5.15 -9.17
CA TRP A 70 -17.18 -3.72 -9.07
C TRP A 70 -16.45 -2.84 -10.08
N ASN A 71 -15.98 -3.43 -11.16
CA ASN A 71 -15.25 -2.71 -12.21
C ASN A 71 -14.09 -1.87 -11.64
N GLU A 72 -13.23 -2.54 -10.86
CA GLU A 72 -12.03 -1.98 -10.23
C GLU A 72 -12.30 -1.02 -9.04
N LEU A 73 -13.54 -0.89 -8.56
CA LEU A 73 -13.79 -0.24 -7.28
C LEU A 73 -13.58 -1.23 -6.11
N PRO A 74 -13.25 -0.77 -4.88
CA PRO A 74 -13.10 0.62 -4.45
C PRO A 74 -11.77 1.29 -4.88
N GLY A 75 -10.72 0.53 -5.25
CA GLY A 75 -9.42 1.12 -5.59
C GLY A 75 -8.82 1.91 -4.43
N PRO A 76 -8.26 3.11 -4.68
CA PRO A 76 -7.72 4.01 -3.66
C PRO A 76 -8.74 4.46 -2.62
N LEU A 77 -10.03 4.40 -2.94
CA LEU A 77 -11.12 4.77 -2.02
C LEU A 77 -11.42 3.70 -0.95
N VAL A 78 -10.64 2.62 -0.89
CA VAL A 78 -10.86 1.47 0.01
C VAL A 78 -10.98 1.87 1.48
N LYS A 79 -10.31 2.94 1.91
CA LYS A 79 -10.41 3.48 3.27
C LYS A 79 -11.86 3.81 3.65
N TRP A 80 -12.59 4.49 2.76
CA TRP A 80 -13.99 4.86 2.99
C TRP A 80 -14.90 3.65 3.08
N PHE A 81 -14.62 2.59 2.30
CA PHE A 81 -15.37 1.34 2.39
C PHE A 81 -15.09 0.61 3.70
N LEU A 82 -13.82 0.57 4.14
CA LEU A 82 -13.47 -0.03 5.43
C LEU A 82 -14.11 0.70 6.60
N GLU A 83 -14.09 2.03 6.60
CA GLU A 83 -14.64 2.84 7.68
C GLU A 83 -16.17 2.78 7.78
N ASN A 84 -16.86 2.69 6.63
CA ASN A 84 -18.33 2.75 6.59
C ASN A 84 -19.00 1.38 6.53
N LEU A 85 -18.41 0.36 5.88
CA LEU A 85 -18.98 -0.98 5.75
C LEU A 85 -18.31 -1.99 6.69
N GLY A 86 -17.06 -1.75 7.07
CA GLY A 86 -16.20 -2.75 7.72
C GLY A 86 -15.89 -3.94 6.81
N LEU A 87 -15.06 -4.85 7.30
CA LEU A 87 -14.64 -6.04 6.53
C LEU A 87 -15.84 -6.93 6.14
N ALA A 88 -16.73 -7.21 7.10
CA ALA A 88 -17.90 -8.04 6.84
C ALA A 88 -18.86 -7.42 5.83
N GLY A 89 -19.05 -6.10 5.87
CA GLY A 89 -19.89 -5.39 4.91
C GLY A 89 -19.30 -5.41 3.50
N MET A 90 -17.99 -5.27 3.36
CA MET A 90 -17.29 -5.38 2.06
C MET A 90 -17.44 -6.78 1.45
N VAL A 91 -17.36 -7.85 2.26
CA VAL A 91 -17.59 -9.23 1.82
C VAL A 91 -19.04 -9.43 1.42
N SER A 92 -19.98 -9.00 2.28
CA SER A 92 -21.43 -9.15 2.03
C SER A 92 -21.88 -8.43 0.77
N ALA A 93 -21.30 -7.28 0.47
CA ALA A 93 -21.61 -6.52 -0.73
C ALA A 93 -21.20 -7.23 -2.04
N LEU A 94 -20.41 -8.31 -1.93
CA LEU A 94 -20.05 -9.18 -3.06
C LEU A 94 -20.93 -10.43 -3.18
N TYR A 95 -21.86 -10.73 -2.25
CA TYR A 95 -22.63 -11.98 -2.29
C TYR A 95 -23.46 -12.18 -3.56
N GLY A 96 -23.91 -11.11 -4.19
CA GLY A 96 -24.64 -11.16 -5.46
C GLY A 96 -23.79 -11.37 -6.71
N PHE A 97 -22.47 -11.47 -6.59
CA PHE A 97 -21.57 -11.65 -7.70
C PHE A 97 -20.90 -13.02 -7.64
N ASP A 98 -20.78 -13.71 -8.79
CA ASP A 98 -20.06 -14.99 -8.88
C ASP A 98 -18.54 -14.77 -8.82
N ASP A 99 -18.03 -13.72 -9.46
CA ASP A 99 -16.62 -13.39 -9.50
C ASP A 99 -16.19 -12.61 -8.23
N LYS A 100 -15.45 -13.28 -7.37
CA LYS A 100 -14.85 -12.71 -6.15
C LYS A 100 -13.40 -12.29 -6.36
N SER A 101 -12.89 -12.36 -7.60
CA SER A 101 -11.50 -12.03 -7.86
C SER A 101 -11.22 -10.55 -7.57
N ALA A 102 -10.05 -10.33 -7.02
CA ALA A 102 -9.58 -9.02 -6.61
C ALA A 102 -8.07 -8.90 -6.86
N HIS A 103 -7.57 -7.69 -6.84
CA HIS A 103 -6.14 -7.47 -6.72
C HIS A 103 -5.87 -6.29 -5.79
N ALA A 104 -4.74 -6.37 -5.16
CA ALA A 104 -4.22 -5.31 -4.31
C ALA A 104 -3.02 -4.65 -4.99
N VAL A 105 -2.85 -3.35 -4.78
CA VAL A 105 -1.69 -2.58 -5.25
C VAL A 105 -1.18 -1.71 -4.11
N CYS A 106 0.14 -1.73 -3.90
CA CYS A 106 0.83 -0.75 -3.08
C CYS A 106 1.66 0.12 -4.00
N CYS A 107 1.57 1.43 -3.87
CA CYS A 107 2.38 2.39 -4.59
C CYS A 107 3.23 3.19 -3.60
N LEU A 108 4.56 3.08 -3.71
CA LEU A 108 5.52 3.93 -3.04
C LEU A 108 5.90 5.09 -3.95
N GLY A 109 5.76 6.31 -3.48
CA GLY A 109 6.27 7.51 -4.13
C GLY A 109 7.56 7.98 -3.45
N PHE A 110 8.55 8.39 -4.22
CA PHE A 110 9.81 8.94 -3.72
C PHE A 110 10.21 10.18 -4.51
N THR A 111 10.66 11.20 -3.79
CA THR A 111 11.38 12.34 -4.36
C THR A 111 12.53 12.77 -3.44
N ASN A 112 13.58 13.33 -4.01
CA ASN A 112 14.69 13.94 -3.27
C ASN A 112 14.84 15.44 -3.55
N ASP A 113 14.11 15.97 -4.53
CA ASP A 113 14.23 17.35 -5.04
C ASP A 113 12.88 18.06 -5.20
N GLY A 114 11.76 17.33 -5.04
CA GLY A 114 10.41 17.85 -5.23
C GLY A 114 9.94 17.94 -6.69
N GLU A 115 10.86 17.74 -7.64
CA GLU A 115 10.57 17.81 -9.08
C GLU A 115 10.50 16.40 -9.70
N SER A 116 11.51 15.58 -9.40
CA SER A 116 11.63 14.21 -9.91
C SER A 116 10.85 13.25 -9.02
N MET A 117 9.67 12.85 -9.45
CA MET A 117 8.82 11.89 -8.72
C MET A 117 9.00 10.49 -9.27
N HIS A 118 9.38 9.55 -8.42
CA HIS A 118 9.55 8.15 -8.77
C HIS A 118 8.50 7.31 -8.07
N LEU A 119 7.81 6.44 -8.82
CA LEU A 119 6.77 5.55 -8.30
C LEU A 119 7.18 4.10 -8.43
N PHE A 120 6.90 3.30 -7.39
CA PHE A 120 7.22 1.88 -7.34
C PHE A 120 5.97 1.12 -6.89
N GLU A 121 5.40 0.35 -7.80
CA GLU A 121 4.20 -0.41 -7.52
C GLU A 121 4.52 -1.89 -7.28
N GLY A 122 3.86 -2.46 -6.29
CA GLY A 122 3.73 -3.89 -6.12
C GLY A 122 2.28 -4.31 -6.26
N LYS A 123 2.02 -5.42 -6.94
CA LYS A 123 0.67 -5.90 -7.26
C LYS A 123 0.51 -7.38 -6.95
N VAL A 124 -0.52 -7.73 -6.20
CA VAL A 124 -0.87 -9.12 -5.88
C VAL A 124 -2.31 -9.39 -6.31
N LYS A 125 -2.49 -10.46 -7.09
CA LYS A 125 -3.81 -10.99 -7.43
C LYS A 125 -4.31 -11.91 -6.33
N GLY A 126 -5.62 -11.97 -6.15
CA GLY A 126 -6.25 -12.81 -5.15
C GLY A 126 -7.76 -12.82 -5.27
N SER A 127 -8.42 -13.16 -4.19
CA SER A 127 -9.88 -13.16 -4.08
C SER A 127 -10.32 -12.61 -2.74
N ILE A 128 -11.52 -12.05 -2.70
CA ILE A 128 -12.17 -11.66 -1.46
C ILE A 128 -12.90 -12.89 -0.89
N VAL A 129 -12.63 -13.15 0.37
CA VAL A 129 -13.16 -14.30 1.12
C VAL A 129 -13.74 -13.83 2.44
N GLU A 130 -14.45 -14.73 3.15
CA GLU A 130 -14.85 -14.49 4.53
C GLU A 130 -13.64 -14.17 5.41
N GLY A 131 -13.81 -13.23 6.33
CA GLY A 131 -12.71 -12.74 7.16
C GLY A 131 -12.08 -13.83 8.02
N ARG A 132 -10.75 -13.99 7.93
CA ARG A 132 -9.95 -14.96 8.70
C ARG A 132 -8.65 -14.33 9.17
N GLY A 133 -8.21 -14.77 10.36
CA GLY A 133 -6.95 -14.28 10.94
C GLY A 133 -7.06 -12.89 11.57
N SER A 134 -5.94 -12.17 11.58
CA SER A 134 -5.85 -10.86 12.22
C SER A 134 -6.62 -9.78 11.43
N ILE A 135 -7.43 -9.02 12.14
CA ILE A 135 -8.17 -7.85 11.61
C ILE A 135 -7.43 -6.52 11.87
N ASN A 136 -6.21 -6.58 12.39
CA ASN A 136 -5.50 -5.40 12.88
C ASN A 136 -4.88 -4.54 11.77
N PHE A 137 -4.93 -5.00 10.51
CA PHE A 137 -4.30 -4.29 9.41
C PHE A 137 -5.20 -4.24 8.18
N GLY A 138 -5.92 -3.11 8.03
CA GLY A 138 -6.73 -2.82 6.85
C GLY A 138 -7.67 -3.96 6.45
N TRP A 139 -7.52 -4.44 5.24
CA TRP A 139 -8.33 -5.49 4.62
C TRP A 139 -7.65 -6.87 4.55
N ASP A 140 -6.53 -7.06 5.23
CA ASP A 140 -5.74 -8.29 5.19
C ASP A 140 -6.56 -9.56 5.48
N ALA A 141 -7.50 -9.48 6.44
CA ALA A 141 -8.31 -10.61 6.85
C ALA A 141 -9.25 -11.15 5.76
N ILE A 142 -9.63 -10.32 4.77
CA ILE A 142 -10.57 -10.69 3.70
C ILE A 142 -9.89 -10.92 2.35
N PHE A 143 -8.57 -10.71 2.23
CA PHE A 143 -7.85 -10.89 0.98
C PHE A 143 -7.00 -12.16 1.01
N GLN A 144 -7.35 -13.12 0.15
CA GLN A 144 -6.61 -14.36 -0.05
C GLN A 144 -5.79 -14.27 -1.32
N PRO A 145 -4.44 -14.24 -1.24
CA PRO A 145 -3.58 -14.20 -2.41
C PRO A 145 -3.74 -15.42 -3.32
N ALA A 146 -3.65 -15.23 -4.63
CA ALA A 146 -3.75 -16.33 -5.60
C ALA A 146 -2.66 -17.39 -5.34
N GLY A 147 -3.08 -18.67 -5.38
CA GLY A 147 -2.18 -19.80 -5.10
C GLY A 147 -1.98 -20.12 -3.61
N HIS A 148 -2.61 -19.37 -2.70
CA HIS A 148 -2.55 -19.59 -1.26
C HIS A 148 -3.93 -19.92 -0.69
N GLN A 149 -3.97 -20.68 0.42
CA GLN A 149 -5.20 -20.98 1.15
C GLN A 149 -5.46 -20.00 2.30
N GLN A 150 -4.45 -19.28 2.73
CA GLN A 150 -4.48 -18.31 3.81
C GLN A 150 -4.76 -16.91 3.28
N THR A 151 -5.48 -16.09 4.08
CA THR A 151 -5.55 -14.65 3.88
C THR A 151 -4.26 -13.99 4.36
N PHE A 152 -4.00 -12.74 3.99
CA PHE A 152 -2.90 -11.99 4.59
C PHE A 152 -3.04 -11.85 6.11
N GLY A 153 -4.27 -11.84 6.64
CA GLY A 153 -4.52 -11.82 8.08
C GLY A 153 -4.13 -13.10 8.83
N GLU A 154 -4.01 -14.23 8.14
CA GLU A 154 -3.57 -15.53 8.70
C GLU A 154 -2.07 -15.79 8.54
N MET A 155 -1.39 -15.02 7.68
CA MET A 155 0.04 -15.22 7.39
C MET A 155 0.93 -14.67 8.49
N THR A 156 2.09 -15.30 8.68
CA THR A 156 3.17 -14.71 9.48
C THR A 156 3.72 -13.44 8.81
N THR A 157 4.42 -12.61 9.58
CA THR A 157 5.05 -11.39 9.04
C THR A 157 6.01 -11.71 7.89
N GLU A 158 6.83 -12.77 8.03
CA GLU A 158 7.78 -13.16 7.01
C GLU A 158 7.11 -13.66 5.72
N GLU A 159 6.02 -14.44 5.84
CA GLU A 159 5.24 -14.92 4.70
C GLU A 159 4.60 -13.72 3.96
N LYS A 160 3.98 -12.81 4.72
CA LYS A 160 3.38 -11.60 4.18
C LYS A 160 4.43 -10.71 3.50
N HIS A 161 5.61 -10.50 4.08
CA HIS A 161 6.67 -9.70 3.48
C HIS A 161 7.11 -10.21 2.11
N ARG A 162 7.17 -11.53 1.92
CA ARG A 162 7.56 -12.15 0.64
C ARG A 162 6.49 -12.03 -0.45
N LEU A 163 5.22 -11.96 -0.07
CA LEU A 163 4.08 -12.05 -0.98
C LEU A 163 3.34 -10.73 -1.13
N SER A 164 3.53 -9.78 -0.21
CA SER A 164 2.71 -8.58 -0.17
C SER A 164 3.07 -7.57 -1.27
N THR A 165 2.07 -6.76 -1.60
CA THR A 165 2.22 -5.62 -2.51
C THR A 165 3.31 -4.66 -2.04
N ARG A 166 3.39 -4.40 -0.72
CA ARG A 166 4.43 -3.55 -0.11
C ARG A 166 5.83 -4.16 -0.27
N GLY A 167 5.95 -5.47 -0.10
CA GLY A 167 7.22 -6.20 -0.29
C GLY A 167 7.75 -6.05 -1.71
N GLU A 168 6.89 -6.20 -2.72
CA GLU A 168 7.27 -6.00 -4.12
C GLU A 168 7.65 -4.54 -4.42
N ALA A 169 6.87 -3.57 -3.95
CA ALA A 169 7.15 -2.14 -4.13
C ALA A 169 8.49 -1.75 -3.46
N ALA A 170 8.73 -2.20 -2.22
CA ALA A 170 9.97 -1.97 -1.48
C ALA A 170 11.20 -2.56 -2.21
N THR A 171 11.08 -3.76 -2.79
CA THR A 171 12.14 -4.38 -3.59
C THR A 171 12.51 -3.52 -4.79
N LYS A 172 11.52 -3.02 -5.53
CA LYS A 172 11.74 -2.11 -6.68
C LYS A 172 12.44 -0.82 -6.24
N PHE A 173 12.02 -0.26 -5.11
CA PHE A 173 12.62 0.94 -4.53
C PHE A 173 14.07 0.69 -4.08
N LYS A 174 14.38 -0.42 -3.40
CA LYS A 174 15.76 -0.81 -3.02
C LYS A 174 16.66 -0.88 -4.26
N HIS A 175 16.20 -1.49 -5.34
CA HIS A 175 16.96 -1.55 -6.59
C HIS A 175 17.23 -0.17 -7.18
N PHE A 176 16.25 0.73 -7.14
CA PHE A 176 16.44 2.11 -7.60
C PHE A 176 17.51 2.85 -6.77
N LEU A 177 17.43 2.78 -5.44
CA LEU A 177 18.42 3.41 -4.55
C LEU A 177 19.84 2.88 -4.81
N THR A 178 19.97 1.56 -4.99
CA THR A 178 21.28 0.92 -5.26
C THR A 178 21.87 1.37 -6.60
N ARG A 179 21.05 1.60 -7.63
CA ARG A 179 21.52 2.11 -8.92
C ARG A 179 21.97 3.56 -8.82
N LYS A 180 21.20 4.42 -8.12
CA LYS A 180 21.60 5.83 -7.89
C LYS A 180 22.93 5.94 -7.15
N ALA A 181 23.14 5.11 -6.11
CA ALA A 181 24.38 5.12 -5.34
C ALA A 181 25.64 4.73 -6.15
N LYS A 182 25.50 4.01 -7.28
CA LYS A 182 26.59 3.63 -8.18
C LYS A 182 26.90 4.69 -9.24
N GLN A 183 26.06 5.70 -9.40
CA GLN A 183 26.20 6.76 -10.40
C GLN A 183 26.75 8.08 -9.81
N THR A 184 26.87 8.14 -8.49
CA THR A 184 27.47 9.23 -7.72
C THR A 184 28.89 8.87 -7.27
#